data_5965f61581b23976a216cffee84fa534
#
_entry.id   5965f61581b23976a216cffee84fa534
#
_cell.length_a   1.000
_cell.length_b   1.000
_cell.length_c   1.000
_cell.angle_alpha   90.00
_cell.angle_beta   90.00
_cell.angle_gamma   90.00
#
_symmetry.space_group_name_H-M   'P 1'
#
loop_
_entity.id
_entity.type
_entity.pdbx_description
1 polymer ?
#
loop_
_entity_poly.entity_id
_entity_poly.type
_entity_poly.pdbx_seq_one_letter_code
_entity_poly.pdbx_strand_id
1 'polypeptide(L)'
;DSAVRNSHSNPTEHLMLDDQFQAGLQVLSDMGLTFDAWFYHEQLPEFIALANNFPEATIILDHFGGPLGIGPYQGKLDEVYENWCELVAPLKNNPNVLFKLGGINMKVNGFEWHKHPQPPSSDQLVDATARYYQFCIDNFGADRCMFESNFPVDRDSCSYHVLWNAFKKMSSGYTDQER
;
A
#
# COMPACT_ATOMS: atom_id res chain seq x y z
N ASP A 1 9.68 -4.66 15.64
CA ASP A 1 10.43 -5.92 15.66
C ASP A 1 11.73 -5.75 14.86
N SER A 2 12.87 -6.18 15.43
CA SER A 2 14.19 -6.07 14.79
C SER A 2 14.32 -6.86 13.49
N ALA A 3 13.43 -7.80 13.23
CA ALA A 3 13.36 -8.56 11.98
C ALA A 3 12.73 -7.75 10.83
N VAL A 4 11.95 -6.74 11.16
CA VAL A 4 11.38 -5.78 10.20
C VAL A 4 12.28 -4.55 10.23
N ARG A 5 13.09 -4.38 9.18
CA ARG A 5 14.02 -3.27 9.12
C ARG A 5 13.28 -1.95 8.90
N ASN A 6 13.55 -1.01 9.78
CA ASN A 6 13.13 0.37 9.61
C ASN A 6 13.91 1.06 8.49
N SER A 7 13.33 2.08 7.91
CA SER A 7 14.04 3.02 7.06
C SER A 7 15.15 3.76 7.84
N HIS A 8 15.94 4.57 7.17
CA HIS A 8 17.10 5.29 7.76
C HIS A 8 16.74 6.24 8.91
N SER A 9 15.46 6.58 9.06
CA SER A 9 14.94 7.31 10.20
C SER A 9 13.98 6.41 10.96
N ASN A 10 14.21 6.19 12.25
CA ASN A 10 13.23 5.56 13.12
C ASN A 10 12.28 6.66 13.62
N PRO A 11 11.10 6.82 13.07
CA PRO A 11 10.13 7.75 13.62
C PRO A 11 9.75 7.32 15.04
N THR A 12 9.28 8.26 15.85
CA THR A 12 8.70 7.98 17.15
C THR A 12 7.52 7.03 16.99
N GLU A 13 7.32 6.11 17.94
CA GLU A 13 6.08 5.31 17.98
C GLU A 13 4.87 6.22 17.95
N HIS A 14 3.82 5.78 17.27
CA HIS A 14 2.55 6.51 17.14
C HIS A 14 2.69 7.92 16.54
N LEU A 15 3.65 8.11 15.61
CA LEU A 15 3.91 9.41 14.98
C LEU A 15 2.64 10.06 14.39
N MET A 16 1.76 9.27 13.77
CA MET A 16 0.52 9.79 13.18
C MET A 16 -0.47 10.36 14.21
N LEU A 17 -0.30 10.00 15.49
CA LEU A 17 -1.10 10.52 16.60
C LEU A 17 -0.41 11.68 17.34
N ASP A 18 0.81 12.04 16.96
CA ASP A 18 1.56 13.14 17.58
C ASP A 18 0.99 14.51 17.18
N ASP A 19 0.80 15.39 18.15
CA ASP A 19 0.19 16.72 17.96
C ASP A 19 0.97 17.59 16.98
N GLN A 20 2.32 17.54 16.99
CA GLN A 20 3.15 18.33 16.09
C GLN A 20 3.10 17.80 14.67
N PHE A 21 3.06 16.46 14.52
CA PHE A 21 2.84 15.83 13.22
C PHE A 21 1.49 16.23 12.63
N GLN A 22 0.42 16.16 13.42
CA GLN A 22 -0.92 16.56 12.99
C GLN A 22 -1.02 18.04 12.67
N ALA A 23 -0.35 18.91 13.44
CA ALA A 23 -0.24 20.34 13.11
C ALA A 23 0.47 20.57 11.75
N GLY A 24 1.49 19.77 11.44
CA GLY A 24 2.16 19.80 10.13
C GLY A 24 1.24 19.36 8.99
N LEU A 25 0.45 18.29 9.20
CA LEU A 25 -0.54 17.84 8.22
C LEU A 25 -1.63 18.91 7.97
N GLN A 26 -2.06 19.62 9.02
CA GLN A 26 -3.00 20.73 8.86
C GLN A 26 -2.44 21.82 7.93
N VAL A 27 -1.16 22.17 8.10
CA VAL A 27 -0.51 23.14 7.20
C VAL A 27 -0.49 22.66 5.75
N LEU A 28 -0.17 21.37 5.50
CA LEU A 28 -0.23 20.81 4.15
C LEU A 28 -1.65 20.88 3.57
N SER A 29 -2.65 20.54 4.36
CA SER A 29 -4.06 20.63 3.97
C SER A 29 -4.48 22.06 3.62
N ASP A 30 -4.12 23.04 4.46
CA ASP A 30 -4.42 24.46 4.23
C ASP A 30 -3.75 24.99 2.95
N MET A 31 -2.62 24.44 2.58
CA MET A 31 -1.91 24.74 1.32
C MET A 31 -2.48 24.00 0.09
N GLY A 32 -3.46 23.12 0.26
CA GLY A 32 -4.02 22.29 -0.80
C GLY A 32 -3.03 21.23 -1.33
N LEU A 33 -2.08 20.81 -0.49
CA LEU A 33 -1.12 19.75 -0.84
C LEU A 33 -1.65 18.39 -0.39
N THR A 34 -1.19 17.33 -1.06
CA THR A 34 -1.46 15.95 -0.68
C THR A 34 -0.40 15.43 0.28
N PHE A 35 -0.78 14.46 1.11
CA PHE A 35 0.14 13.75 1.99
C PHE A 35 0.18 12.26 1.63
N ASP A 36 1.35 11.78 1.21
CA ASP A 36 1.62 10.37 0.94
C ASP A 36 2.09 9.68 2.22
N ALA A 37 1.37 8.63 2.65
CA ALA A 37 1.62 7.92 3.90
C ALA A 37 2.16 6.51 3.64
N TRP A 38 3.46 6.30 3.95
CA TRP A 38 4.12 5.00 3.92
C TRP A 38 4.35 4.47 5.33
N PHE A 39 3.78 3.30 5.63
CA PHE A 39 3.88 2.61 6.91
C PHE A 39 3.58 1.11 6.74
N TYR A 40 3.54 0.33 7.82
CA TYR A 40 3.17 -1.08 7.78
C TYR A 40 1.72 -1.30 8.25
N HIS A 41 1.08 -2.36 7.77
CA HIS A 41 -0.35 -2.63 7.95
C HIS A 41 -0.84 -2.61 9.40
N GLU A 42 0.01 -2.91 10.37
CA GLU A 42 -0.29 -2.80 11.80
C GLU A 42 -0.60 -1.36 12.25
N GLN A 43 -0.18 -0.36 11.48
CA GLN A 43 -0.40 1.06 11.75
C GLN A 43 -1.66 1.61 11.07
N LEU A 44 -2.40 0.77 10.33
CA LEU A 44 -3.66 1.18 9.69
C LEU A 44 -4.66 1.83 10.65
N PRO A 45 -4.84 1.35 11.90
CA PRO A 45 -5.74 2.02 12.86
C PRO A 45 -5.35 3.48 13.16
N GLU A 46 -4.04 3.77 13.26
CA GLU A 46 -3.56 5.15 13.46
C GLU A 46 -3.79 6.01 12.21
N PHE A 47 -3.56 5.45 11.03
CA PHE A 47 -3.83 6.11 9.76
C PHE A 47 -5.31 6.44 9.59
N ILE A 48 -6.21 5.54 9.95
CA ILE A 48 -7.66 5.76 9.93
C ILE A 48 -8.04 6.89 10.90
N ALA A 49 -7.46 6.90 12.10
CA ALA A 49 -7.69 7.99 13.06
C ALA A 49 -7.21 9.33 12.50
N LEU A 50 -6.03 9.36 11.85
CA LEU A 50 -5.51 10.54 11.17
C LEU A 50 -6.47 11.02 10.07
N ALA A 51 -6.91 10.12 9.19
CA ALA A 51 -7.83 10.44 8.10
C ALA A 51 -9.19 10.98 8.59
N ASN A 52 -9.68 10.47 9.72
CA ASN A 52 -10.90 10.95 10.37
C ASN A 52 -10.73 12.36 10.96
N ASN A 53 -9.56 12.64 11.53
CA ASN A 53 -9.27 13.96 12.13
C ASN A 53 -9.09 15.06 11.07
N PHE A 54 -8.71 14.69 9.83
CA PHE A 54 -8.42 15.62 8.75
C PHE A 54 -9.25 15.32 7.49
N PRO A 55 -10.60 15.42 7.55
CA PRO A 55 -11.47 15.04 6.43
C PRO A 55 -11.29 15.93 5.17
N GLU A 56 -10.74 17.13 5.33
CA GLU A 56 -10.45 18.05 4.22
C GLU A 56 -9.07 17.81 3.57
N ALA A 57 -8.19 17.06 4.24
CA ALA A 57 -6.87 16.75 3.71
C ALA A 57 -6.96 15.58 2.70
N THR A 58 -6.36 15.73 1.52
CA THR A 58 -6.17 14.59 0.61
C THR A 58 -4.97 13.77 1.08
N ILE A 59 -5.24 12.56 1.55
CA ILE A 59 -4.23 11.64 2.07
C ILE A 59 -4.13 10.42 1.14
N ILE A 60 -2.92 10.01 0.82
CA ILE A 60 -2.65 8.90 -0.09
C ILE A 60 -2.05 7.76 0.72
N LEU A 61 -2.72 6.61 0.72
CA LEU A 61 -2.20 5.38 1.29
C LEU A 61 -1.21 4.75 0.31
N ASP A 62 0.07 4.80 0.64
CA ASP A 62 1.11 4.19 -0.17
C ASP A 62 1.17 2.67 0.02
N HIS A 63 1.39 1.95 -1.08
CA HIS A 63 1.78 0.54 -1.08
C HIS A 63 0.83 -0.36 -0.26
N PHE A 64 -0.48 -0.16 -0.40
CA PHE A 64 -1.51 -0.93 0.34
C PHE A 64 -1.40 -0.78 1.87
N GLY A 65 -0.69 0.23 2.39
CA GLY A 65 -0.36 0.30 3.82
C GLY A 65 0.58 -0.81 4.28
N GLY A 66 1.49 -1.27 3.39
CA GLY A 66 2.63 -2.12 3.69
C GLY A 66 2.33 -3.47 4.35
N PRO A 67 1.54 -4.38 3.73
CA PRO A 67 1.35 -5.73 4.28
C PRO A 67 2.70 -6.43 4.47
N LEU A 68 3.01 -6.88 5.69
CA LEU A 68 4.26 -7.53 6.02
C LEU A 68 4.21 -9.04 5.75
N GLY A 69 5.30 -9.58 5.19
CA GLY A 69 5.47 -11.03 4.96
C GLY A 69 6.80 -11.56 5.47
N ILE A 70 7.51 -10.79 6.32
CA ILE A 70 8.81 -11.15 6.90
C ILE A 70 8.75 -11.13 8.43
N GLY A 71 9.81 -11.60 9.08
CA GLY A 71 9.87 -11.65 10.54
C GLY A 71 8.75 -12.51 11.12
N PRO A 72 7.93 -12.01 12.04
CA PRO A 72 6.84 -12.76 12.67
C PRO A 72 5.71 -13.15 11.68
N TYR A 73 5.68 -12.54 10.49
CA TYR A 73 4.69 -12.77 9.43
C TYR A 73 5.19 -13.74 8.33
N GLN A 74 6.42 -14.21 8.43
CA GLN A 74 7.00 -15.12 7.43
C GLN A 74 6.18 -16.42 7.33
N GLY A 75 5.81 -16.80 6.10
CA GLY A 75 5.00 -18.00 5.82
C GLY A 75 3.51 -17.86 6.14
N LYS A 76 3.03 -16.64 6.46
CA LYS A 76 1.65 -16.37 6.87
C LYS A 76 0.93 -15.39 5.93
N LEU A 77 1.24 -15.43 4.63
CA LEU A 77 0.71 -14.44 3.67
C LEU A 77 -0.82 -14.41 3.62
N ASP A 78 -1.49 -15.55 3.82
CA ASP A 78 -2.96 -15.60 3.80
C ASP A 78 -3.55 -15.01 5.09
N GLU A 79 -2.98 -15.34 6.26
CA GLU A 79 -3.39 -14.74 7.53
C GLU A 79 -3.19 -13.21 7.52
N VAL A 80 -2.06 -12.76 6.96
CA VAL A 80 -1.76 -11.32 6.81
C VAL A 80 -2.76 -10.66 5.86
N TYR A 81 -3.10 -11.30 4.75
CA TYR A 81 -4.10 -10.78 3.83
C TYR A 81 -5.46 -10.62 4.48
N GLU A 82 -5.94 -11.64 5.20
CA GLU A 82 -7.22 -11.61 5.91
C GLU A 82 -7.24 -10.47 6.95
N ASN A 83 -6.21 -10.39 7.79
CA ASN A 83 -6.07 -9.32 8.78
C ASN A 83 -5.98 -7.92 8.11
N TRP A 84 -5.22 -7.81 7.01
CA TRP A 84 -5.12 -6.56 6.25
C TRP A 84 -6.46 -6.13 5.68
N CYS A 85 -7.27 -7.05 5.14
CA CYS A 85 -8.62 -6.75 4.66
C CYS A 85 -9.50 -6.15 5.76
N GLU A 86 -9.46 -6.72 6.97
CA GLU A 86 -10.20 -6.20 8.12
C GLU A 86 -9.74 -4.81 8.53
N LEU A 87 -8.42 -4.59 8.57
CA LEU A 87 -7.82 -3.33 8.97
C LEU A 87 -8.04 -2.19 7.96
N VAL A 88 -8.03 -2.48 6.66
CA VAL A 88 -8.15 -1.46 5.61
C VAL A 88 -9.61 -1.13 5.26
N ALA A 89 -10.53 -2.07 5.46
CA ALA A 89 -11.94 -1.92 5.08
C ALA A 89 -12.63 -0.66 5.65
N PRO A 90 -12.35 -0.20 6.89
CA PRO A 90 -12.96 1.02 7.42
C PRO A 90 -12.68 2.28 6.61
N LEU A 91 -11.60 2.32 5.81
CA LEU A 91 -11.26 3.44 4.91
C LEU A 91 -12.32 3.69 3.81
N LYS A 92 -13.28 2.80 3.67
CA LYS A 92 -14.47 3.03 2.84
C LYS A 92 -15.22 4.31 3.28
N ASN A 93 -15.17 4.64 4.56
CA ASN A 93 -15.84 5.81 5.13
C ASN A 93 -14.99 7.11 5.04
N ASN A 94 -13.79 7.02 4.49
CA ASN A 94 -12.85 8.14 4.36
C ASN A 94 -12.67 8.53 2.88
N PRO A 95 -13.59 9.34 2.30
CA PRO A 95 -13.52 9.73 0.89
C PRO A 95 -12.29 10.58 0.54
N ASN A 96 -11.65 11.16 1.54
CA ASN A 96 -10.41 11.93 1.46
C ASN A 96 -9.14 11.06 1.32
N VAL A 97 -9.28 9.73 1.39
CA VAL A 97 -8.14 8.79 1.23
C VAL A 97 -8.13 8.21 -0.19
N LEU A 98 -7.00 8.36 -0.87
CA LEU A 98 -6.69 7.71 -2.15
C LEU A 98 -5.70 6.57 -1.93
N PHE A 99 -5.62 5.65 -2.88
CA PHE A 99 -4.83 4.41 -2.76
C PHE A 99 -3.82 4.30 -3.89
N LYS A 100 -2.53 4.18 -3.55
CA LYS A 100 -1.49 3.77 -4.50
C LYS A 100 -1.37 2.25 -4.52
N LEU A 101 -1.78 1.67 -5.63
CA LEU A 101 -1.77 0.24 -5.89
C LEU A 101 -0.44 -0.17 -6.54
N GLY A 102 0.56 -0.41 -5.73
CA GLY A 102 1.90 -0.82 -6.12
C GLY A 102 2.78 -1.05 -4.91
N GLY A 103 4.06 -1.37 -5.13
CA GLY A 103 5.01 -1.61 -4.04
C GLY A 103 4.77 -2.93 -3.26
N ILE A 104 3.81 -3.76 -3.65
CA ILE A 104 3.53 -5.06 -3.00
C ILE A 104 4.64 -6.11 -3.26
N ASN A 105 5.55 -5.82 -4.18
CA ASN A 105 6.63 -6.74 -4.55
C ASN A 105 7.94 -6.45 -3.81
N MET A 106 7.94 -5.54 -2.84
CA MET A 106 9.10 -5.30 -1.98
C MET A 106 9.46 -6.52 -1.15
N LYS A 107 10.72 -6.60 -0.73
CA LYS A 107 11.22 -7.71 0.12
C LYS A 107 10.42 -7.87 1.41
N VAL A 108 9.94 -6.78 1.98
CA VAL A 108 9.16 -6.77 3.23
C VAL A 108 7.81 -7.45 3.11
N ASN A 109 7.25 -7.55 1.90
CA ASN A 109 5.96 -8.18 1.66
C ASN A 109 6.02 -9.72 1.57
N GLY A 110 7.23 -10.32 1.56
CA GLY A 110 7.44 -11.75 1.79
C GLY A 110 7.20 -12.68 0.59
N PHE A 111 6.97 -12.15 -0.62
CA PHE A 111 6.86 -12.98 -1.84
C PHE A 111 8.20 -13.55 -2.30
N GLU A 112 9.30 -13.05 -1.76
CA GLU A 112 10.67 -13.55 -1.96
C GLU A 112 11.16 -13.64 -3.41
N TRP A 113 10.56 -12.87 -4.34
CA TRP A 113 10.93 -12.86 -5.77
C TRP A 113 12.44 -12.72 -6.01
N HIS A 114 13.10 -11.88 -5.20
CA HIS A 114 14.54 -11.65 -5.28
C HIS A 114 15.41 -12.90 -4.95
N LYS A 115 14.82 -13.96 -4.40
CA LYS A 115 15.50 -15.21 -4.10
C LYS A 115 15.32 -16.28 -5.20
N HIS A 116 14.43 -16.04 -6.13
CA HIS A 116 14.17 -16.97 -7.22
C HIS A 116 15.30 -16.89 -8.27
N PRO A 117 15.68 -18.04 -8.89
CA PRO A 117 16.72 -18.07 -9.93
C PRO A 117 16.38 -17.22 -11.16
N GLN A 118 15.11 -17.01 -11.42
CA GLN A 118 14.59 -16.18 -12.50
C GLN A 118 13.52 -15.23 -11.96
N PRO A 119 13.47 -13.98 -12.46
CA PRO A 119 12.40 -13.06 -12.11
C PRO A 119 11.03 -13.61 -12.48
N PRO A 120 9.96 -13.23 -11.75
CA PRO A 120 8.60 -13.68 -12.05
C PRO A 120 8.11 -13.17 -13.39
N SER A 121 7.24 -13.93 -14.04
CA SER A 121 6.42 -13.46 -15.16
C SER A 121 5.28 -12.56 -14.66
N SER A 122 4.63 -11.83 -15.58
CA SER A 122 3.44 -11.05 -15.25
C SER A 122 2.26 -11.93 -14.76
N ASP A 123 2.15 -13.17 -15.22
CA ASP A 123 1.12 -14.09 -14.73
C ASP A 123 1.38 -14.51 -13.28
N GLN A 124 2.63 -14.82 -12.94
CA GLN A 124 3.00 -15.13 -11.56
C GLN A 124 2.75 -13.95 -10.61
N LEU A 125 3.02 -12.71 -11.05
CA LEU A 125 2.69 -11.52 -10.25
C LEU A 125 1.17 -11.40 -10.06
N VAL A 126 0.38 -11.60 -11.11
CA VAL A 126 -1.10 -11.60 -11.02
C VAL A 126 -1.58 -12.66 -10.05
N ASP A 127 -1.15 -13.91 -10.21
CA ASP A 127 -1.58 -15.03 -9.36
C ASP A 127 -1.28 -14.78 -7.88
N ALA A 128 -0.14 -14.16 -7.58
CA ALA A 128 0.28 -13.92 -6.20
C ALA A 128 -0.36 -12.68 -5.56
N THR A 129 -0.60 -11.62 -6.34
CA THR A 129 -0.87 -10.30 -5.75
C THR A 129 -2.20 -9.66 -6.17
N ALA A 130 -2.89 -10.16 -7.21
CA ALA A 130 -4.11 -9.53 -7.74
C ALA A 130 -5.19 -9.33 -6.67
N ARG A 131 -5.27 -10.20 -5.66
CA ARG A 131 -6.27 -10.10 -4.58
C ARG A 131 -6.21 -8.74 -3.83
N TYR A 132 -5.02 -8.15 -3.64
CA TYR A 132 -4.86 -6.86 -2.98
C TYR A 132 -5.39 -5.72 -3.86
N TYR A 133 -5.09 -5.76 -5.16
CA TYR A 133 -5.54 -4.77 -6.14
C TYR A 133 -7.06 -4.79 -6.28
N GLN A 134 -7.61 -5.98 -6.51
CA GLN A 134 -9.04 -6.19 -6.66
C GLN A 134 -9.80 -5.77 -5.41
N PHE A 135 -9.32 -6.16 -4.22
CA PHE A 135 -9.94 -5.74 -2.96
C PHE A 135 -10.04 -4.21 -2.86
N CYS A 136 -8.97 -3.48 -3.17
CA CYS A 136 -8.99 -2.02 -3.14
C CYS A 136 -9.98 -1.43 -4.15
N ILE A 137 -9.92 -1.86 -5.41
CA ILE A 137 -10.77 -1.32 -6.47
C ILE A 137 -12.25 -1.62 -6.20
N ASP A 138 -12.56 -2.85 -5.78
CA ASP A 138 -13.94 -3.28 -5.53
C ASP A 138 -14.57 -2.63 -4.28
N ASN A 139 -13.76 -2.33 -3.26
CA ASN A 139 -14.27 -1.75 -2.00
C ASN A 139 -14.23 -0.22 -1.97
N PHE A 140 -13.29 0.41 -2.66
CA PHE A 140 -13.08 1.85 -2.58
C PHE A 140 -13.42 2.59 -3.88
N GLY A 141 -13.55 1.89 -5.00
CA GLY A 141 -13.81 2.44 -6.34
C GLY A 141 -12.52 2.75 -7.10
N ALA A 142 -12.59 2.64 -8.43
CA ALA A 142 -11.45 2.91 -9.32
C ALA A 142 -11.01 4.38 -9.28
N ASP A 143 -11.93 5.29 -9.04
CA ASP A 143 -11.69 6.73 -8.92
C ASP A 143 -10.82 7.14 -7.73
N ARG A 144 -10.68 6.25 -6.74
CA ARG A 144 -9.81 6.44 -5.57
C ARG A 144 -8.51 5.64 -5.66
N CYS A 145 -8.29 4.88 -6.73
CA CYS A 145 -7.17 3.96 -6.89
C CYS A 145 -6.27 4.39 -8.05
N MET A 146 -4.95 4.31 -7.85
CA MET A 146 -3.98 4.57 -8.90
C MET A 146 -2.88 3.51 -8.89
N PHE A 147 -2.53 2.97 -10.06
CA PHE A 147 -1.39 2.08 -10.18
C PHE A 147 -0.08 2.84 -10.05
N GLU A 148 0.87 2.25 -9.36
CA GLU A 148 2.24 2.75 -9.28
C GLU A 148 3.26 1.64 -9.42
N SER A 149 4.44 1.97 -9.93
CA SER A 149 5.50 0.97 -10.14
C SER A 149 6.38 0.73 -8.91
N ASN A 150 6.45 1.69 -8.01
CA ASN A 150 7.43 1.72 -6.92
C ASN A 150 8.89 1.54 -7.38
N PHE A 151 9.20 1.93 -8.64
CA PHE A 151 10.56 1.85 -9.14
C PHE A 151 11.38 3.06 -8.70
N PRO A 152 12.65 2.84 -8.29
CA PRO A 152 13.45 1.62 -8.52
C PRO A 152 13.38 0.55 -7.43
N VAL A 153 12.57 0.68 -6.38
CA VAL A 153 12.58 -0.23 -5.23
C VAL A 153 12.17 -1.66 -5.65
N ASP A 154 11.08 -1.81 -6.42
CA ASP A 154 10.59 -3.11 -6.89
C ASP A 154 11.47 -3.76 -7.98
N ARG A 155 12.52 -3.07 -8.45
CA ARG A 155 13.46 -3.61 -9.45
C ARG A 155 14.16 -4.89 -8.99
N ASP A 156 14.37 -5.04 -7.69
CA ASP A 156 14.97 -6.25 -7.12
C ASP A 156 14.06 -7.49 -7.28
N SER A 157 12.78 -7.29 -7.50
CA SER A 157 11.78 -8.35 -7.58
C SER A 157 11.34 -8.65 -9.01
N CYS A 158 11.12 -7.62 -9.83
CA CYS A 158 10.66 -7.80 -11.21
C CYS A 158 11.11 -6.65 -12.12
N SER A 159 11.00 -6.83 -13.44
CA SER A 159 11.24 -5.74 -14.37
C SER A 159 10.02 -4.81 -14.47
N TYR A 160 10.27 -3.53 -14.75
CA TYR A 160 9.24 -2.52 -14.97
C TYR A 160 8.19 -2.97 -16.02
N HIS A 161 8.67 -3.54 -17.12
CA HIS A 161 7.80 -4.02 -18.19
C HIS A 161 6.87 -5.16 -17.74
N VAL A 162 7.39 -6.12 -16.99
CA VAL A 162 6.63 -7.23 -16.45
C VAL A 162 5.56 -6.75 -15.45
N LEU A 163 5.93 -5.80 -14.59
CA LEU A 163 5.00 -5.21 -13.64
C LEU A 163 3.82 -4.51 -14.33
N TRP A 164 4.10 -3.66 -15.33
CA TRP A 164 3.04 -2.98 -16.08
C TRP A 164 2.17 -3.94 -16.90
N ASN A 165 2.74 -5.06 -17.37
CA ASN A 165 1.93 -6.11 -18.00
C ASN A 165 1.02 -6.82 -16.98
N ALA A 166 1.48 -7.01 -15.73
CA ALA A 166 0.62 -7.52 -14.66
C ALA A 166 -0.54 -6.56 -14.37
N PHE A 167 -0.29 -5.24 -14.26
CA PHE A 167 -1.34 -4.23 -14.06
C PHE A 167 -2.39 -4.26 -15.17
N LYS A 168 -1.95 -4.33 -16.44
CA LYS A 168 -2.88 -4.44 -17.59
C LYS A 168 -3.75 -5.69 -17.51
N LYS A 169 -3.20 -6.82 -17.04
CA LYS A 169 -3.96 -8.06 -16.85
C LYS A 169 -4.96 -7.92 -15.70
N MET A 170 -4.54 -7.37 -14.57
CA MET A 170 -5.40 -7.14 -13.40
C MET A 170 -6.56 -6.19 -13.72
N SER A 171 -6.31 -5.16 -14.56
CA SER A 171 -7.32 -4.17 -14.94
C SER A 171 -8.14 -4.55 -16.18
N SER A 172 -7.92 -5.72 -16.79
CA SER A 172 -8.57 -6.09 -18.06
C SER A 172 -10.09 -6.26 -17.95
N GLY A 173 -10.61 -6.51 -16.76
CA GLY A 173 -12.05 -6.65 -16.49
C GLY A 173 -12.79 -5.33 -16.24
N TYR A 174 -12.07 -4.22 -16.09
CA TYR A 174 -12.65 -2.90 -15.86
C TYR A 174 -12.90 -2.15 -17.16
N THR A 175 -13.81 -1.19 -17.12
CA THR A 175 -14.15 -0.36 -18.30
C THR A 175 -12.99 0.58 -18.68
N ASP A 176 -13.03 1.13 -19.91
CA ASP A 176 -12.01 2.09 -20.35
C ASP A 176 -12.00 3.38 -19.53
N GLN A 177 -13.12 3.73 -18.90
CA GLN A 177 -13.21 4.90 -18.01
C GLN A 177 -12.57 4.64 -16.64
N GLU A 178 -12.60 3.39 -16.16
CA GLU A 178 -12.01 3.00 -14.87
C GLU A 178 -10.50 2.73 -14.96
N ARG A 179 -9.96 2.50 -16.16
CA ARG A 179 -8.54 2.24 -16.45
C ARG A 179 -7.79 3.50 -16.83
#